data_da3d397b3efbd502689c366397dc32fc
#
_entry.id   da3d397b3efbd502689c366397dc32fc
#
_cell.length_a   1.000
_cell.length_b   1.000
_cell.length_c   1.000
_cell.angle_alpha   90.00
_cell.angle_beta   90.00
_cell.angle_gamma   90.00
#
_symmetry.space_group_name_H-M   'P 1'
#
loop_
_entity.id
_entity.type
_entity.pdbx_description
1 polymer ?
#
loop_
_entity_poly.entity_id
_entity_poly.type
_entity_poly.pdbx_seq_one_letter_code
_entity_poly.pdbx_strand_id
1 'polypeptide(L)'
;MCFSTTASVGAGVALGLLAIISMKKAKEPHQYALAGIPLLFSLQQFTEGVVWMSLTYSNWESYRTAATMGFLMIAQVLWPLCLPIAILRFEQDPNRKRILRILLGAGVIIAVYFLYCMFTFDVNASIVNDHIFYRLDYPQKLIPFAAGFYLLATGVTPLASKNKKIQWIGILILISYIITRMFFQPALISVWCFFGTAISVLIYAVVSEKQDSKRSFALAINEEIGK
;
A
#
# COMPACT_ATOMS: atom_id res chain seq x y z
N MET A 1 -10.19 -12.54 2.31
CA MET A 1 -10.58 -11.47 1.43
C MET A 1 -10.00 -11.60 0.03
N CYS A 2 -8.82 -12.10 -0.17
CA CYS A 2 -8.29 -12.38 -1.52
C CYS A 2 -8.74 -13.75 -2.06
N PHE A 3 -9.93 -14.21 -1.71
CA PHE A 3 -10.41 -15.58 -1.97
C PHE A 3 -11.59 -15.63 -2.96
N SER A 4 -12.08 -14.49 -3.44
CA SER A 4 -13.16 -14.41 -4.41
C SER A 4 -13.34 -13.01 -4.97
N THR A 5 -14.02 -12.91 -6.12
CA THR A 5 -14.44 -11.63 -6.73
C THR A 5 -15.18 -10.74 -5.73
N THR A 6 -16.18 -11.31 -5.05
CA THR A 6 -17.04 -10.57 -4.10
C THR A 6 -16.23 -10.01 -2.93
N ALA A 7 -15.27 -10.78 -2.41
CA ALA A 7 -14.41 -10.35 -1.32
C ALA A 7 -13.49 -9.20 -1.73
N SER A 8 -12.84 -9.29 -2.90
CA SER A 8 -11.96 -8.25 -3.42
C SER A 8 -12.73 -6.95 -3.73
N VAL A 9 -13.87 -7.06 -4.42
CA VAL A 9 -14.70 -5.89 -4.73
C VAL A 9 -15.26 -5.25 -3.44
N GLY A 10 -15.75 -6.05 -2.49
CA GLY A 10 -16.24 -5.57 -1.20
C GLY A 10 -15.16 -4.83 -0.40
N ALA A 11 -13.94 -5.37 -0.35
CA ALA A 11 -12.78 -4.71 0.25
C ALA A 11 -12.45 -3.40 -0.49
N GLY A 12 -12.49 -3.41 -1.82
CA GLY A 12 -12.29 -2.22 -2.65
C GLY A 12 -13.25 -1.09 -2.30
N VAL A 13 -14.55 -1.40 -2.18
CA VAL A 13 -15.59 -0.43 -1.77
C VAL A 13 -15.31 0.11 -0.36
N ALA A 14 -15.06 -0.76 0.61
CA ALA A 14 -14.80 -0.36 2.00
C ALA A 14 -13.58 0.56 2.10
N LEU A 15 -12.48 0.22 1.41
CA LEU A 15 -11.25 1.01 1.36
C LEU A 15 -11.44 2.34 0.62
N GLY A 16 -12.27 2.37 -0.43
CA GLY A 16 -12.64 3.59 -1.14
C GLY A 16 -13.41 4.57 -0.27
N LEU A 17 -14.38 4.07 0.51
CA LEU A 17 -15.10 4.88 1.50
C LEU A 17 -14.14 5.41 2.57
N LEU A 18 -13.25 4.57 3.09
CA LEU A 18 -12.24 4.98 4.06
C LEU A 18 -11.28 6.03 3.49
N ALA A 19 -10.91 5.91 2.20
CA ALA A 19 -10.10 6.91 1.51
C ALA A 19 -10.79 8.28 1.46
N ILE A 20 -12.07 8.31 1.07
CA ILE A 20 -12.87 9.54 1.02
C ILE A 20 -12.92 10.19 2.41
N ILE A 21 -13.18 9.41 3.46
CA ILE A 21 -13.24 9.91 4.84
C ILE A 21 -11.87 10.44 5.27
N SER A 22 -10.78 9.70 4.99
CA SER A 22 -9.41 10.10 5.33
C SER A 22 -9.01 11.40 4.62
N MET A 23 -9.33 11.53 3.33
CA MET A 23 -9.04 12.74 2.54
C MET A 23 -9.85 13.96 3.01
N LYS A 24 -11.12 13.77 3.41
CA LYS A 24 -11.92 14.84 4.02
C LYS A 24 -11.38 15.30 5.38
N LYS A 25 -10.70 14.43 6.12
CA LYS A 25 -10.04 14.76 7.39
C LYS A 25 -8.69 15.44 7.20
N ALA A 26 -8.02 15.24 6.08
CA ALA A 26 -6.77 15.93 5.76
C ALA A 26 -7.05 17.42 5.47
N LYS A 27 -6.39 18.32 6.19
CA LYS A 27 -6.54 19.78 6.01
C LYS A 27 -5.26 20.45 5.51
N GLU A 28 -4.12 19.80 5.76
CA GLU A 28 -2.83 20.35 5.40
C GLU A 28 -2.28 19.64 4.14
N PRO A 29 -1.63 20.37 3.23
CA PRO A 29 -1.11 19.79 1.98
C PRO A 29 -0.22 18.57 2.19
N HIS A 30 0.55 18.53 3.27
CA HIS A 30 1.45 17.41 3.58
C HIS A 30 0.71 16.13 4.03
N GLN A 31 -0.57 16.21 4.39
CA GLN A 31 -1.37 15.05 4.83
C GLN A 31 -2.03 14.32 3.66
N TYR A 32 -2.32 15.01 2.53
CA TYR A 32 -3.11 14.43 1.44
C TYR A 32 -2.46 13.19 0.83
N ALA A 33 -1.14 13.17 0.69
CA ALA A 33 -0.45 12.02 0.15
C ALA A 33 -0.65 10.77 1.03
N LEU A 34 -0.57 10.92 2.36
CA LEU A 34 -0.79 9.82 3.30
C LEU A 34 -2.29 9.44 3.36
N ALA A 35 -3.19 10.43 3.39
CA ALA A 35 -4.64 10.20 3.39
C ALA A 35 -5.13 9.51 2.10
N GLY A 36 -4.39 9.62 1.00
CA GLY A 36 -4.68 8.97 -0.27
C GLY A 36 -4.23 7.49 -0.36
N ILE A 37 -3.43 6.99 0.56
CA ILE A 37 -2.97 5.59 0.56
C ILE A 37 -4.13 4.58 0.55
N PRO A 38 -5.21 4.73 1.32
CA PRO A 38 -6.36 3.82 1.24
C PRO A 38 -7.01 3.76 -0.15
N LEU A 39 -6.94 4.86 -0.94
CA LEU A 39 -7.42 4.86 -2.32
C LEU A 39 -6.59 3.94 -3.21
N LEU A 40 -5.27 3.93 -3.04
CA LEU A 40 -4.38 3.03 -3.78
C LEU A 40 -4.70 1.55 -3.46
N PHE A 41 -4.97 1.22 -2.19
CA PHE A 41 -5.44 -0.11 -1.80
C PHE A 41 -6.82 -0.43 -2.41
N SER A 42 -7.74 0.53 -2.44
CA SER A 42 -9.05 0.36 -3.06
C SER A 42 -8.91 0.01 -4.55
N LEU A 43 -8.11 0.78 -5.30
CA LEU A 43 -7.85 0.52 -6.72
C LEU A 43 -7.20 -0.85 -6.94
N GLN A 44 -6.27 -1.23 -6.09
CA GLN A 44 -5.63 -2.55 -6.14
C GLN A 44 -6.64 -3.67 -5.91
N GLN A 45 -7.56 -3.53 -4.95
CA GLN A 45 -8.61 -4.52 -4.69
C GLN A 45 -9.61 -4.62 -5.84
N PHE A 46 -9.98 -3.51 -6.49
CA PHE A 46 -10.82 -3.56 -7.69
C PHE A 46 -10.11 -4.25 -8.86
N THR A 47 -8.84 -3.96 -9.11
CA THR A 47 -8.08 -4.66 -10.16
C THR A 47 -7.95 -6.16 -9.86
N GLU A 48 -7.75 -6.55 -8.60
CA GLU A 48 -7.74 -7.96 -8.19
C GLU A 48 -9.11 -8.63 -8.38
N GLY A 49 -10.20 -7.90 -8.13
CA GLY A 49 -11.56 -8.35 -8.43
C GLY A 49 -11.77 -8.65 -9.90
N VAL A 50 -11.21 -7.82 -10.81
CA VAL A 50 -11.24 -8.07 -12.27
C VAL A 50 -10.37 -9.28 -12.63
N VAL A 51 -9.21 -9.47 -11.99
CA VAL A 51 -8.41 -10.70 -12.19
C VAL A 51 -9.22 -11.94 -11.81
N TRP A 52 -9.90 -11.94 -10.64
CA TRP A 52 -10.80 -13.02 -10.24
C TRP A 52 -11.88 -13.30 -11.29
N MET A 53 -12.57 -12.26 -11.77
CA MET A 53 -13.61 -12.42 -12.82
C MET A 53 -13.03 -13.03 -14.10
N SER A 54 -11.84 -12.59 -14.52
CA SER A 54 -11.19 -13.07 -15.73
C SER A 54 -10.68 -14.50 -15.65
N LEU A 55 -10.46 -15.00 -14.42
CA LEU A 55 -10.06 -16.39 -14.17
C LEU A 55 -11.25 -17.33 -13.98
N THR A 56 -12.42 -16.79 -13.61
CA THR A 56 -13.61 -17.56 -13.26
C THR A 56 -14.62 -17.62 -14.41
N TYR A 57 -14.77 -16.53 -15.17
CA TYR A 57 -15.80 -16.40 -16.20
C TYR A 57 -15.19 -16.21 -17.59
N SER A 58 -15.59 -17.03 -18.56
CA SER A 58 -15.06 -17.01 -19.93
C SER A 58 -15.27 -15.70 -20.67
N ASN A 59 -16.39 -15.01 -20.44
CA ASN A 59 -16.69 -13.71 -21.04
C ASN A 59 -15.78 -12.56 -20.52
N TRP A 60 -15.02 -12.78 -19.44
CA TRP A 60 -14.05 -11.84 -18.90
C TRP A 60 -12.60 -12.20 -19.20
N GLU A 61 -12.35 -13.33 -19.88
CA GLU A 61 -11.00 -13.84 -20.14
C GLU A 61 -10.10 -12.84 -20.91
N SER A 62 -10.69 -12.08 -21.84
CA SER A 62 -9.97 -11.04 -22.61
C SER A 62 -9.35 -9.94 -21.74
N TYR A 63 -9.85 -9.72 -20.53
CA TYR A 63 -9.32 -8.73 -19.60
C TYR A 63 -8.19 -9.26 -18.69
N ARG A 64 -7.90 -10.58 -18.73
CA ARG A 64 -6.96 -11.23 -17.79
C ARG A 64 -5.59 -10.56 -17.79
N THR A 65 -4.97 -10.42 -18.93
CA THR A 65 -3.63 -9.82 -19.06
C THR A 65 -3.62 -8.38 -18.56
N ALA A 66 -4.58 -7.55 -19.01
CA ALA A 66 -4.64 -6.16 -18.59
C ALA A 66 -4.89 -5.99 -17.09
N ALA A 67 -5.80 -6.79 -16.50
CA ALA A 67 -6.09 -6.77 -15.08
C ALA A 67 -4.89 -7.25 -14.25
N THR A 68 -4.21 -8.33 -14.68
CA THR A 68 -2.99 -8.84 -14.03
C THR A 68 -1.88 -7.78 -14.03
N MET A 69 -1.62 -7.17 -15.18
CA MET A 69 -0.62 -6.10 -15.29
C MET A 69 -1.00 -4.87 -14.46
N GLY A 70 -2.29 -4.49 -14.46
CA GLY A 70 -2.79 -3.38 -13.63
C GLY A 70 -2.61 -3.63 -12.13
N PHE A 71 -2.94 -4.84 -11.65
CA PHE A 71 -2.72 -5.23 -10.26
C PHE A 71 -1.23 -5.20 -9.88
N LEU A 72 -0.37 -5.80 -10.69
CA LEU A 72 1.06 -5.85 -10.44
C LEU A 72 1.73 -4.47 -10.55
N MET A 73 1.25 -3.60 -11.45
CA MET A 73 1.69 -2.21 -11.52
C MET A 73 1.50 -1.51 -10.17
N ILE A 74 0.33 -1.69 -9.54
CA ILE A 74 0.09 -1.12 -8.22
C ILE A 74 0.97 -1.83 -7.18
N ALA A 75 0.97 -3.18 -7.17
CA ALA A 75 1.64 -3.97 -6.15
C ALA A 75 3.17 -3.84 -6.16
N GLN A 76 3.79 -3.76 -7.34
CA GLN A 76 5.24 -3.83 -7.48
C GLN A 76 5.89 -2.49 -7.80
N VAL A 77 5.18 -1.58 -8.49
CA VAL A 77 5.74 -0.30 -8.93
C VAL A 77 5.24 0.86 -8.09
N LEU A 78 3.92 0.99 -7.89
CA LEU A 78 3.37 2.15 -7.19
C LEU A 78 3.62 2.11 -5.69
N TRP A 79 3.55 0.96 -5.02
CA TRP A 79 3.77 0.86 -3.57
C TRP A 79 5.15 1.34 -3.13
N PRO A 80 6.28 0.88 -3.71
CA PRO A 80 7.61 1.33 -3.31
C PRO A 80 7.90 2.81 -3.64
N LEU A 81 7.02 3.47 -4.38
CA LEU A 81 7.09 4.91 -4.65
C LEU A 81 6.13 5.70 -3.77
N CYS A 82 4.83 5.35 -3.79
CA CYS A 82 3.76 6.14 -3.16
C CYS A 82 3.88 6.19 -1.64
N LEU A 83 4.22 5.06 -1.00
CA LEU A 83 4.34 5.02 0.46
C LEU A 83 5.51 5.85 0.98
N PRO A 84 6.75 5.74 0.46
CA PRO A 84 7.85 6.63 0.85
C PRO A 84 7.57 8.10 0.56
N ILE A 85 6.96 8.42 -0.58
CA ILE A 85 6.58 9.81 -0.92
C ILE A 85 5.58 10.35 0.09
N ALA A 86 4.56 9.56 0.44
CA ALA A 86 3.53 9.97 1.39
C ALA A 86 4.12 10.26 2.77
N ILE A 87 5.00 9.38 3.27
CA ILE A 87 5.65 9.55 4.57
C ILE A 87 6.66 10.70 4.55
N LEU A 88 7.44 10.84 3.48
CA LEU A 88 8.38 11.95 3.31
C LEU A 88 7.67 13.32 3.33
N ARG A 89 6.50 13.42 2.69
CA ARG A 89 5.69 14.65 2.71
C ARG A 89 5.08 14.92 4.08
N PHE A 90 4.67 13.86 4.78
CA PHE A 90 4.07 13.96 6.10
C PHE A 90 5.07 14.32 7.20
N GLU A 91 6.33 13.86 7.09
CA GLU A 91 7.39 14.11 8.06
C GLU A 91 7.81 15.58 8.08
N GLN A 92 8.08 16.12 9.28
CA GLN A 92 8.51 17.51 9.45
C GLN A 92 9.97 17.64 9.90
N ASP A 93 10.54 16.59 10.48
CA ASP A 93 11.93 16.58 10.97
C ASP A 93 12.94 16.54 9.80
N PRO A 94 13.86 17.52 9.67
CA PRO A 94 14.80 17.56 8.56
C PRO A 94 15.75 16.36 8.50
N ASN A 95 16.17 15.83 9.66
CA ASN A 95 17.09 14.70 9.74
C ASN A 95 16.38 13.41 9.25
N ARG A 96 15.13 13.23 9.67
CA ARG A 96 14.30 12.10 9.21
C ARG A 96 14.00 12.20 7.71
N LYS A 97 13.73 13.39 7.20
CA LYS A 97 13.56 13.62 5.74
C LYS A 97 14.77 13.17 4.93
N ARG A 98 15.99 13.36 5.45
CA ARG A 98 17.20 12.88 4.76
C ARG A 98 17.22 11.37 4.62
N ILE A 99 16.90 10.64 5.69
CA ILE A 99 16.81 9.17 5.69
C ILE A 99 15.69 8.72 4.73
N LEU A 100 14.52 9.35 4.81
CA LEU A 100 13.37 9.02 3.97
C LEU A 100 13.65 9.24 2.47
N ARG A 101 14.48 10.23 2.08
CA ARG A 101 14.90 10.41 0.68
C ARG A 101 15.79 9.26 0.20
N ILE A 102 16.67 8.72 1.05
CA ILE A 102 17.50 7.55 0.72
C ILE A 102 16.62 6.33 0.52
N LEU A 103 15.63 6.11 1.41
CA LEU A 103 14.69 5.01 1.31
C LEU A 103 13.77 5.15 0.08
N LEU A 104 13.37 6.37 -0.29
CA LEU A 104 12.69 6.64 -1.55
C LEU A 104 13.56 6.28 -2.76
N GLY A 105 14.87 6.57 -2.70
CA GLY A 105 15.84 6.14 -3.73
C GLY A 105 15.83 4.62 -3.93
N ALA A 106 15.81 3.85 -2.83
CA ALA A 106 15.65 2.40 -2.89
C ALA A 106 14.31 2.00 -3.54
N GLY A 107 13.23 2.74 -3.23
CA GLY A 107 11.92 2.56 -3.84
C GLY A 107 11.92 2.81 -5.36
N VAL A 108 12.62 3.84 -5.81
CA VAL A 108 12.75 4.14 -7.26
C VAL A 108 13.51 3.01 -7.97
N ILE A 109 14.62 2.55 -7.39
CA ILE A 109 15.43 1.46 -7.98
C ILE A 109 14.57 0.21 -8.18
N ILE A 110 13.83 -0.20 -7.14
CA ILE A 110 13.03 -1.42 -7.23
C ILE A 110 11.80 -1.27 -8.11
N ALA A 111 11.17 -0.08 -8.14
CA ALA A 111 10.06 0.21 -9.04
C ALA A 111 10.48 0.12 -10.51
N VAL A 112 11.63 0.70 -10.87
CA VAL A 112 12.19 0.62 -12.23
C VAL A 112 12.55 -0.82 -12.59
N TYR A 113 13.15 -1.58 -11.68
CA TYR A 113 13.46 -3.00 -11.89
C TYR A 113 12.19 -3.83 -12.16
N PHE A 114 11.15 -3.69 -11.32
CA PHE A 114 9.91 -4.43 -11.54
C PHE A 114 9.16 -3.98 -12.79
N LEU A 115 9.19 -2.68 -13.11
CA LEU A 115 8.62 -2.18 -14.35
C LEU A 115 9.31 -2.82 -15.56
N TYR A 116 10.65 -2.87 -15.57
CA TYR A 116 11.42 -3.58 -16.60
C TYR A 116 11.02 -5.06 -16.67
N CYS A 117 10.97 -5.75 -15.53
CA CYS A 117 10.60 -7.17 -15.50
C CYS A 117 9.19 -7.43 -16.04
N MET A 118 8.21 -6.60 -15.69
CA MET A 118 6.82 -6.72 -16.15
C MET A 118 6.66 -6.64 -17.67
N PHE A 119 7.51 -5.87 -18.35
CA PHE A 119 7.46 -5.73 -19.81
C PHE A 119 8.40 -6.67 -20.57
N THR A 120 9.32 -7.32 -19.87
CA THR A 120 10.37 -8.17 -20.51
C THR A 120 10.10 -9.64 -20.31
N PHE A 121 9.47 -10.03 -19.20
CA PHE A 121 9.27 -11.44 -18.82
C PHE A 121 7.78 -11.79 -18.79
N ASP A 122 7.48 -13.08 -18.94
CA ASP A 122 6.10 -13.56 -18.90
C ASP A 122 5.50 -13.43 -17.50
N VAL A 123 4.27 -12.92 -17.47
CA VAL A 123 3.48 -12.73 -16.28
C VAL A 123 2.10 -13.36 -16.50
N ASN A 124 1.75 -14.31 -15.64
CA ASN A 124 0.48 -15.02 -15.71
C ASN A 124 -0.18 -15.10 -14.32
N ALA A 125 -1.53 -15.05 -14.31
CA ALA A 125 -2.33 -15.27 -13.12
C ALA A 125 -3.12 -16.58 -13.26
N SER A 126 -3.21 -17.33 -12.16
CA SER A 126 -3.98 -18.57 -12.06
C SER A 126 -4.57 -18.73 -10.66
N ILE A 127 -5.61 -19.54 -10.50
CA ILE A 127 -6.17 -19.87 -9.19
C ILE A 127 -5.49 -21.15 -8.68
N VAL A 128 -4.89 -21.08 -7.50
CA VAL A 128 -4.26 -22.21 -6.80
C VAL A 128 -4.71 -22.18 -5.33
N ASN A 129 -5.34 -23.26 -4.86
CA ASN A 129 -5.86 -23.38 -3.49
C ASN A 129 -6.68 -22.18 -3.03
N ASP A 130 -7.65 -21.77 -3.84
CA ASP A 130 -8.56 -20.63 -3.59
C ASP A 130 -7.86 -19.27 -3.45
N HIS A 131 -6.64 -19.14 -4.01
CA HIS A 131 -5.89 -17.88 -4.06
C HIS A 131 -5.43 -17.58 -5.48
N ILE A 132 -5.26 -16.28 -5.82
CA ILE A 132 -4.59 -15.91 -7.07
C ILE A 132 -3.09 -16.11 -6.89
N PHE A 133 -2.53 -16.97 -7.71
CA PHE A 133 -1.11 -17.17 -7.89
C PHE A 133 -0.62 -16.38 -9.10
N TYR A 134 0.28 -15.42 -8.88
CA TYR A 134 0.95 -14.68 -9.94
C TYR A 134 2.26 -15.36 -10.26
N ARG A 135 2.30 -16.04 -11.41
CA ARG A 135 3.53 -16.61 -11.95
C ARG A 135 4.33 -15.50 -12.63
N LEU A 136 5.53 -15.26 -12.13
CA LEU A 136 6.44 -14.23 -12.59
C LEU A 136 7.75 -14.91 -12.99
N ASP A 137 8.04 -14.94 -14.30
CA ASP A 137 9.26 -15.58 -14.81
C ASP A 137 10.48 -14.63 -14.72
N TYR A 138 10.55 -13.88 -13.61
CA TYR A 138 11.62 -12.92 -13.32
C TYR A 138 12.94 -13.61 -12.98
N PRO A 139 14.11 -12.93 -13.14
CA PRO A 139 15.43 -13.49 -12.83
C PRO A 139 15.52 -13.95 -11.37
N GLN A 140 15.51 -15.24 -11.14
CA GLN A 140 15.45 -15.86 -9.81
C GLN A 140 16.59 -15.41 -8.87
N LYS A 141 17.81 -15.20 -9.42
CA LYS A 141 18.98 -14.74 -8.66
C LYS A 141 18.80 -13.34 -8.07
N LEU A 142 17.95 -12.50 -8.65
CA LEU A 142 17.72 -11.12 -8.21
C LEU A 142 16.52 -11.00 -7.25
N ILE A 143 15.68 -12.02 -7.13
CA ILE A 143 14.48 -12.01 -6.25
C ILE A 143 14.82 -11.63 -4.79
N PRO A 144 15.85 -12.21 -4.12
CA PRO A 144 16.17 -11.84 -2.75
C PRO A 144 16.55 -10.35 -2.60
N PHE A 145 17.33 -9.81 -3.56
CA PHE A 145 17.69 -8.40 -3.58
C PHE A 145 16.48 -7.51 -3.83
N ALA A 146 15.62 -7.90 -4.79
CA ALA A 146 14.38 -7.19 -5.08
C ALA A 146 13.45 -7.15 -3.86
N ALA A 147 13.28 -8.26 -3.16
CA ALA A 147 12.52 -8.32 -1.91
C ALA A 147 13.13 -7.43 -0.82
N GLY A 148 14.46 -7.42 -0.68
CA GLY A 148 15.16 -6.56 0.26
C GLY A 148 14.93 -5.07 -0.01
N PHE A 149 15.13 -4.61 -1.24
CA PHE A 149 14.85 -3.21 -1.64
C PHE A 149 13.38 -2.84 -1.49
N TYR A 150 12.47 -3.76 -1.83
CA TYR A 150 11.04 -3.54 -1.66
C TYR A 150 10.66 -3.36 -0.19
N LEU A 151 11.18 -4.19 0.71
CA LEU A 151 10.94 -4.07 2.15
C LEU A 151 11.59 -2.83 2.75
N LEU A 152 12.76 -2.42 2.26
CA LEU A 152 13.36 -1.13 2.63
C LEU A 152 12.42 0.04 2.28
N ALA A 153 11.89 0.04 1.06
CA ALA A 153 11.00 1.09 0.60
C ALA A 153 9.63 1.08 1.30
N THR A 154 9.05 -0.10 1.57
CA THR A 154 7.69 -0.18 2.09
C THR A 154 7.60 -0.44 3.59
N GLY A 155 8.44 -1.32 4.14
CA GLY A 155 8.42 -1.72 5.55
C GLY A 155 9.28 -0.84 6.44
N VAL A 156 10.53 -0.53 6.00
CA VAL A 156 11.47 0.26 6.82
C VAL A 156 11.15 1.76 6.76
N THR A 157 10.65 2.26 5.66
CA THR A 157 10.32 3.69 5.50
C THR A 157 9.39 4.23 6.59
N PRO A 158 8.26 3.58 6.95
CA PRO A 158 7.44 4.06 8.05
C PRO A 158 8.15 4.09 9.39
N LEU A 159 9.07 3.15 9.66
CA LEU A 159 9.85 3.09 10.90
C LEU A 159 10.81 4.29 11.05
N ALA A 160 11.24 4.88 9.92
CA ALA A 160 12.10 6.05 9.91
C ALA A 160 11.38 7.36 10.27
N SER A 161 10.03 7.38 10.32
CA SER A 161 9.26 8.56 10.73
C SER A 161 9.39 8.83 12.23
N LYS A 162 9.23 10.11 12.62
CA LYS A 162 9.15 10.52 14.03
C LYS A 162 7.79 10.19 14.66
N ASN A 163 6.76 10.04 13.84
CA ASN A 163 5.40 9.75 14.30
C ASN A 163 5.27 8.27 14.67
N LYS A 164 4.99 7.96 15.96
CA LYS A 164 4.86 6.59 16.47
C LYS A 164 3.77 5.77 15.78
N LYS A 165 2.64 6.39 15.40
CA LYS A 165 1.58 5.67 14.67
C LYS A 165 2.01 5.25 13.27
N ILE A 166 2.82 6.09 12.59
CA ILE A 166 3.43 5.70 11.31
C ILE A 166 4.43 4.56 11.51
N GLN A 167 5.20 4.56 12.60
CA GLN A 167 6.08 3.43 12.93
C GLN A 167 5.28 2.13 13.11
N TRP A 168 4.11 2.16 13.75
CA TRP A 168 3.22 0.99 13.86
C TRP A 168 2.76 0.47 12.50
N ILE A 169 2.55 1.36 11.51
CA ILE A 169 2.28 0.93 10.12
C ILE A 169 3.45 0.09 9.59
N GLY A 170 4.69 0.54 9.79
CA GLY A 170 5.88 -0.21 9.37
C GLY A 170 5.99 -1.57 10.05
N ILE A 171 5.76 -1.63 11.35
CA ILE A 171 5.75 -2.88 12.12
C ILE A 171 4.69 -3.85 11.56
N LEU A 172 3.47 -3.34 11.33
CA LEU A 172 2.39 -4.14 10.76
C LEU A 172 2.72 -4.66 9.37
N ILE A 173 3.33 -3.84 8.49
CA ILE A 173 3.79 -4.26 7.16
C ILE A 173 4.81 -5.40 7.28
N LEU A 174 5.82 -5.27 8.14
CA LEU A 174 6.86 -6.30 8.30
C LEU A 174 6.30 -7.60 8.90
N ILE A 175 5.45 -7.50 9.92
CA ILE A 175 4.80 -8.68 10.51
C ILE A 175 3.89 -9.36 9.47
N SER A 176 3.08 -8.59 8.74
CA SER A 176 2.22 -9.14 7.69
C SER A 176 3.01 -9.84 6.59
N TYR A 177 4.17 -9.28 6.19
CA TYR A 177 5.06 -9.92 5.24
C TYR A 177 5.58 -11.27 5.76
N ILE A 178 6.05 -11.31 7.01
CA ILE A 178 6.56 -12.54 7.63
C ILE A 178 5.47 -13.62 7.68
N ILE A 179 4.27 -13.25 8.15
CA ILE A 179 3.12 -14.18 8.23
C ILE A 179 2.78 -14.71 6.83
N THR A 180 2.65 -13.82 5.85
CA THR A 180 2.30 -14.21 4.48
C THR A 180 3.38 -15.09 3.86
N ARG A 181 4.65 -14.78 4.10
CA ARG A 181 5.79 -15.57 3.62
C ARG A 181 5.84 -16.98 4.21
N MET A 182 5.45 -17.12 5.48
CA MET A 182 5.48 -18.43 6.18
C MET A 182 4.29 -19.33 5.80
N PHE A 183 3.09 -18.76 5.68
CA PHE A 183 1.86 -19.54 5.55
C PHE A 183 1.25 -19.52 4.15
N PHE A 184 1.54 -18.47 3.34
CA PHE A 184 0.89 -18.22 2.04
C PHE A 184 1.90 -17.96 0.93
N GLN A 185 3.06 -18.61 0.96
CA GLN A 185 4.17 -18.35 0.02
C GLN A 185 3.75 -18.35 -1.46
N PRO A 186 2.91 -19.27 -1.98
CA PRO A 186 2.49 -19.24 -3.38
C PRO A 186 1.65 -18.03 -3.75
N ALA A 187 0.85 -17.51 -2.79
CA ALA A 187 -0.08 -16.39 -2.98
C ALA A 187 0.39 -15.10 -2.28
N LEU A 188 1.70 -14.96 -2.01
CA LEU A 188 2.26 -13.88 -1.21
C LEU A 188 1.77 -12.49 -1.65
N ILE A 189 1.76 -12.20 -2.95
CA ILE A 189 1.41 -10.89 -3.48
C ILE A 189 -0.09 -10.59 -3.25
N SER A 190 -0.96 -11.56 -3.49
CA SER A 190 -2.41 -11.40 -3.31
C SER A 190 -2.79 -11.31 -1.83
N VAL A 191 -2.33 -12.25 -1.00
CA VAL A 191 -2.69 -12.30 0.43
C VAL A 191 -2.12 -11.12 1.21
N TRP A 192 -0.93 -10.64 0.86
CA TRP A 192 -0.33 -9.49 1.55
C TRP A 192 -1.15 -8.22 1.41
N CYS A 193 -1.83 -8.03 0.28
CA CYS A 193 -2.72 -6.90 0.05
C CYS A 193 -3.92 -6.85 1.02
N PHE A 194 -4.32 -7.98 1.59
CA PHE A 194 -5.36 -8.06 2.63
C PHE A 194 -5.03 -7.20 3.86
N PHE A 195 -3.77 -7.18 4.27
CA PHE A 195 -3.32 -6.37 5.40
C PHE A 195 -3.42 -4.86 5.12
N GLY A 196 -3.60 -4.46 3.86
CA GLY A 196 -3.87 -3.08 3.45
C GLY A 196 -5.07 -2.46 4.14
N THR A 197 -6.08 -3.26 4.51
CA THR A 197 -7.25 -2.78 5.27
C THR A 197 -6.84 -2.29 6.65
N ALA A 198 -6.07 -3.08 7.40
CA ALA A 198 -5.57 -2.69 8.73
C ALA A 198 -4.65 -1.46 8.66
N ILE A 199 -3.77 -1.42 7.65
CA ILE A 199 -2.90 -0.26 7.39
C ILE A 199 -3.73 0.99 7.12
N SER A 200 -4.80 0.89 6.33
CA SER A 200 -5.68 2.01 6.00
C SER A 200 -6.41 2.57 7.21
N VAL A 201 -6.84 1.73 8.14
CA VAL A 201 -7.44 2.17 9.42
C VAL A 201 -6.41 2.94 10.27
N LEU A 202 -5.17 2.47 10.34
CA LEU A 202 -4.11 3.19 11.05
C LEU A 202 -3.80 4.54 10.41
N ILE A 203 -3.78 4.61 9.08
CA ILE A 203 -3.59 5.88 8.34
C ILE A 203 -4.70 6.87 8.67
N TYR A 204 -5.95 6.43 8.65
CA TYR A 204 -7.09 7.25 9.09
C TYR A 204 -6.87 7.79 10.52
N ALA A 205 -6.46 6.95 11.45
CA ALA A 205 -6.18 7.35 12.83
C ALA A 205 -5.05 8.40 12.93
N VAL A 206 -3.97 8.25 12.13
CA VAL A 206 -2.87 9.23 12.06
C VAL A 206 -3.34 10.59 11.56
N VAL A 207 -4.15 10.60 10.50
CA VAL A 207 -4.65 11.85 9.88
C VAL A 207 -5.65 12.54 10.80
N SER A 208 -6.52 11.80 11.48
CA SER A 208 -7.55 12.33 12.38
C SER A 208 -6.97 12.96 13.64
N GLU A 209 -5.97 12.38 14.27
CA GLU A 209 -5.38 12.85 15.52
C GLU A 209 -4.75 14.26 15.41
N LYS A 210 -4.06 14.54 14.30
CA LYS A 210 -3.49 15.88 14.08
C LYS A 210 -4.58 16.97 14.01
N GLN A 211 -5.79 16.61 13.70
CA GLN A 211 -6.92 17.55 13.65
C GLN A 211 -7.47 17.80 15.06
N ASP A 212 -7.63 16.76 15.88
CA ASP A 212 -8.21 16.88 17.22
C ASP A 212 -7.26 17.67 18.14
N SER A 213 -5.96 17.47 18.04
CA SER A 213 -4.95 18.24 18.77
C SER A 213 -4.98 19.75 18.43
N LYS A 214 -5.10 20.10 17.14
CA LYS A 214 -5.22 21.51 16.73
C LYS A 214 -6.53 22.15 17.18
N ARG A 215 -7.63 21.40 17.16
CA ARG A 215 -8.94 21.88 17.60
C ARG A 215 -8.95 22.12 19.10
N SER A 216 -8.41 21.23 19.91
CA SER A 216 -8.28 21.38 21.36
C SER A 216 -7.42 22.59 21.72
N PHE A 217 -6.30 22.81 21.01
CA PHE A 217 -5.43 23.96 21.22
C PHE A 217 -6.12 25.29 20.88
N ALA A 218 -6.86 25.33 19.76
CA ALA A 218 -7.62 26.53 19.34
C ALA A 218 -8.76 26.87 20.32
N LEU A 219 -9.43 25.85 20.87
CA LEU A 219 -10.46 26.04 21.91
C LEU A 219 -9.87 26.58 23.19
N ALA A 220 -8.71 26.04 23.64
CA ALA A 220 -8.03 26.51 24.84
C ALA A 220 -7.60 27.99 24.73
N ILE A 221 -7.08 28.42 23.57
CA ILE A 221 -6.73 29.82 23.32
C ILE A 221 -7.96 30.73 23.36
N ASN A 222 -9.08 30.31 22.75
CA ASN A 222 -10.30 31.12 22.76
C ASN A 222 -10.91 31.24 24.15
N GLU A 223 -10.76 30.26 25.03
CA GLU A 223 -11.17 30.35 26.43
C GLU A 223 -10.29 31.28 27.28
N GLU A 224 -9.00 31.40 26.93
CA GLU A 224 -8.10 32.37 27.60
C GLU A 224 -8.31 33.82 27.17
N ILE A 225 -8.63 34.04 25.88
CA ILE A 225 -8.85 35.39 25.34
C ILE A 225 -10.26 35.94 25.71
N GLY A 226 -11.22 35.06 25.98
CA GLY A 226 -12.60 35.42 26.34
C GLY A 226 -12.81 35.68 27.85
N LYS A 227 -11.75 35.61 28.68
CA LYS A 227 -11.72 36.01 30.09
C LYS A 227 -11.02 37.35 30.28
#